data_9a3c5c4d252faef506999d5a366847ad
#
_entry.id   9a3c5c4d252faef506999d5a366847ad
#
_cell.length_a   1.000
_cell.length_b   1.000
_cell.length_c   1.000
_cell.angle_alpha   90.00
_cell.angle_beta   90.00
_cell.angle_gamma   90.00
#
_symmetry.space_group_name_H-M   'P 1'
#
loop_
_entity.id
_entity.type
_entity.pdbx_description
1 polymer ?
#
loop_
_entity_poly.entity_id
_entity_poly.type
_entity_poly.pdbx_seq_one_letter_code
_entity_poly.pdbx_strand_id
1 'polypeptide(L)'
;MAKQLGRAMLLQIELVAGGGSYSNLCGINSKSITINRNSIDVTTPACAAPEGQLWTETMAGVSNVGVSGDGFFEDSTAEARMNTVAMAADNVASFKVTVPSFGTYLGDFRIPSLEFGGETEGGVTYSISLESTGAVTFTAA
;
A
#
# COMPACT_ATOMS: atom_id res chain seq x y z
N MET A 1 -2.52 22.20 -13.95
CA MET A 1 -1.99 20.92 -13.42
C MET A 1 -2.33 19.78 -14.35
N ALA A 2 -1.36 18.95 -14.65
CA ALA A 2 -1.56 17.82 -15.55
C ALA A 2 -2.21 16.66 -14.79
N LYS A 3 -3.21 16.04 -15.42
CA LYS A 3 -3.80 14.80 -14.92
C LYS A 3 -3.05 13.60 -15.50
N GLN A 4 -2.95 12.54 -14.74
CA GLN A 4 -2.20 11.36 -15.14
C GLN A 4 -3.14 10.18 -15.39
N LEU A 5 -2.71 9.31 -16.29
CA LEU A 5 -3.43 8.06 -16.54
C LEU A 5 -3.17 7.08 -15.39
N GLY A 6 -4.23 6.47 -14.88
CA GLY A 6 -4.12 5.51 -13.79
C GLY A 6 -3.25 4.31 -14.14
N ARG A 7 -3.21 3.90 -15.40
CA ARG A 7 -2.36 2.79 -15.84
C ARG A 7 -0.87 3.10 -15.78
N ALA A 8 -0.48 4.38 -15.65
CA ALA A 8 0.91 4.78 -15.52
C ALA A 8 1.42 4.64 -14.07
N MET A 9 0.53 4.48 -13.10
CA MET A 9 0.90 4.18 -11.73
C MET A 9 1.43 2.75 -11.65
N LEU A 10 2.58 2.57 -11.02
CA LEU A 10 3.27 1.27 -10.97
C LEU A 10 3.35 0.74 -9.55
N LEU A 11 3.10 -0.55 -9.41
CA LEU A 11 3.35 -1.30 -8.18
C LEU A 11 4.49 -2.28 -8.44
N GLN A 12 5.53 -2.20 -7.62
CA GLN A 12 6.74 -3.00 -7.77
C GLN A 12 7.03 -3.76 -6.48
N ILE A 13 7.58 -4.96 -6.63
CA ILE A 13 8.01 -5.78 -5.50
C ILE A 13 9.52 -6.02 -5.58
N GLU A 14 10.18 -6.04 -4.43
CA GLU A 14 11.60 -6.39 -4.34
C GLU A 14 11.78 -7.88 -4.62
N LEU A 15 12.67 -8.22 -5.55
CA LEU A 15 12.88 -9.60 -5.99
C LEU A 15 13.62 -10.45 -4.97
N VAL A 16 14.53 -9.84 -4.24
CA VAL A 16 15.33 -10.53 -3.21
C VAL A 16 15.40 -9.64 -1.97
N ALA A 17 15.16 -10.19 -0.81
CA ALA A 17 15.19 -9.44 0.44
C ALA A 17 16.54 -8.73 0.60
N GLY A 18 16.50 -7.39 0.73
CA GLY A 18 17.69 -6.57 0.85
C GLY A 18 18.47 -6.35 -0.45
N GLY A 19 17.99 -6.87 -1.58
CA GLY A 19 18.69 -6.79 -2.86
C GLY A 19 18.58 -5.46 -3.57
N GLY A 20 17.55 -4.67 -3.28
CA GLY A 20 17.35 -3.37 -3.91
C GLY A 20 16.84 -3.39 -5.34
N SER A 21 16.59 -4.57 -5.91
CA SER A 21 16.04 -4.72 -7.25
C SER A 21 14.54 -4.92 -7.20
N TYR A 22 13.80 -4.09 -7.92
CA TYR A 22 12.35 -4.11 -7.95
C TYR A 22 11.85 -4.46 -9.34
N SER A 23 10.74 -5.17 -9.40
CA SER A 23 10.10 -5.55 -10.66
C SER A 23 8.63 -5.19 -10.63
N ASN A 24 8.09 -4.78 -11.77
CA ASN A 24 6.68 -4.41 -11.89
C ASN A 24 5.77 -5.63 -11.78
N LEU A 25 4.66 -5.46 -11.07
CA LEU A 25 3.55 -6.41 -11.08
C LEU A 25 2.65 -6.06 -12.26
N CYS A 26 3.03 -6.54 -13.43
CA CYS A 26 2.45 -6.11 -14.70
C CYS A 26 0.99 -6.50 -14.90
N GLY A 27 0.55 -7.59 -14.27
CA GLY A 27 -0.82 -8.08 -14.44
C GLY A 27 -1.87 -7.27 -13.70
N ILE A 28 -1.48 -6.34 -12.85
CA ILE A 28 -2.42 -5.54 -12.07
C ILE A 28 -2.98 -4.41 -12.92
N ASN A 29 -4.30 -4.43 -13.13
CA ASN A 29 -5.00 -3.42 -13.91
C ASN A 29 -5.51 -2.27 -13.05
N SER A 30 -5.98 -2.58 -11.85
CA SER A 30 -6.54 -1.60 -10.93
C SER A 30 -5.67 -1.54 -9.68
N LYS A 31 -5.26 -0.35 -9.28
CA LYS A 31 -4.36 -0.14 -8.14
C LYS A 31 -4.89 1.00 -7.29
N SER A 32 -4.75 0.87 -5.98
CA SER A 32 -5.03 1.99 -5.08
C SER A 32 -4.07 1.98 -3.91
N ILE A 33 -3.76 3.16 -3.43
CA ILE A 33 -2.98 3.36 -2.21
C ILE A 33 -3.78 4.25 -1.28
N THR A 34 -3.88 3.84 -0.02
CA THR A 34 -4.61 4.59 1.00
C THR A 34 -3.69 4.86 2.17
N ILE A 35 -3.59 6.13 2.56
CA ILE A 35 -2.80 6.54 3.70
C ILE A 35 -3.77 6.77 4.85
N ASN A 36 -3.65 5.96 5.90
CA ASN A 36 -4.52 6.04 7.07
C ASN A 36 -3.77 6.67 8.24
N ARG A 37 -4.39 7.66 8.83
CA ARG A 37 -3.85 8.35 10.00
C ARG A 37 -4.93 8.40 11.06
N ASN A 38 -4.73 7.71 12.16
CA ASN A 38 -5.64 7.78 13.28
C ASN A 38 -5.41 9.06 14.07
N SER A 39 -6.48 9.63 14.59
CA SER A 39 -6.39 10.74 15.52
C SER A 39 -6.98 10.32 16.86
N ILE A 40 -6.39 10.83 17.93
CA ILE A 40 -6.82 10.57 19.30
C ILE A 40 -7.42 11.85 19.83
N ASP A 41 -8.66 11.78 20.32
CA ASP A 41 -9.32 12.94 20.90
C ASP A 41 -8.77 13.16 22.31
N VAL A 42 -8.19 14.33 22.53
CA VAL A 42 -7.62 14.74 23.82
C VAL A 42 -8.25 16.03 24.31
N THR A 43 -9.47 16.33 23.87
CA THR A 43 -10.19 17.52 24.26
C THR A 43 -10.40 17.57 25.77
N THR A 44 -9.99 18.66 26.39
CA THR A 44 -10.20 18.87 27.82
C THR A 44 -10.76 20.27 28.07
N PRO A 45 -11.59 20.46 29.11
CA PRO A 45 -12.05 21.80 29.48
C PRO A 45 -10.89 22.68 29.92
N ALA A 46 -10.95 23.96 29.59
CA ALA A 46 -9.98 24.92 30.10
C ALA A 46 -10.09 25.07 31.61
N CYS A 47 -8.96 25.02 32.33
CA CYS A 47 -8.95 25.13 33.79
C CYS A 47 -9.50 26.46 34.29
N ALA A 48 -9.23 27.54 33.55
CA ALA A 48 -9.70 28.88 33.93
C ALA A 48 -11.17 29.14 33.66
N ALA A 49 -11.76 28.38 32.71
CA ALA A 49 -13.17 28.55 32.31
C ALA A 49 -13.75 27.19 31.89
N PRO A 50 -13.99 26.27 32.84
CA PRO A 50 -14.42 24.90 32.51
C PRO A 50 -15.82 24.84 31.89
N GLU A 51 -16.62 25.87 32.03
CA GLU A 51 -17.93 25.97 31.40
C GLU A 51 -17.90 26.68 30.05
N GLY A 52 -16.70 27.10 29.57
CA GLY A 52 -16.54 27.74 28.29
C GLY A 52 -16.75 26.80 27.13
N GLN A 53 -16.75 27.37 25.93
CA GLN A 53 -16.88 26.60 24.71
C GLN A 53 -15.71 25.64 24.54
N LEU A 54 -16.04 24.36 24.25
CA LEU A 54 -15.01 23.33 23.97
C LEU A 54 -14.70 23.26 22.49
N TRP A 55 -13.41 23.30 22.19
CA TRP A 55 -12.90 23.03 20.84
C TRP A 55 -12.24 21.66 20.84
N THR A 56 -12.48 20.91 19.78
CA THR A 56 -11.88 19.59 19.65
C THR A 56 -10.37 19.71 19.47
N GLU A 57 -9.64 18.99 20.31
CA GLU A 57 -8.19 18.83 20.16
C GLU A 57 -7.88 17.39 19.91
N THR A 58 -6.99 17.13 18.95
CA THR A 58 -6.61 15.77 18.60
C THR A 58 -5.08 15.63 18.55
N MET A 59 -4.62 14.42 18.81
CA MET A 59 -3.23 14.02 18.64
C MET A 59 -3.14 12.96 17.57
N ALA A 60 -1.99 12.90 16.88
CA ALA A 60 -1.74 11.87 15.90
C ALA A 60 -1.60 10.51 16.58
N GLY A 61 -2.35 9.55 16.09
CA GLY A 61 -2.23 8.16 16.53
C GLY A 61 -1.40 7.33 15.55
N VAL A 62 -1.73 6.06 15.44
CA VAL A 62 -1.04 5.13 14.56
C VAL A 62 -1.31 5.49 13.10
N SER A 63 -0.26 5.45 12.30
CA SER A 63 -0.35 5.67 10.85
C SER A 63 -0.05 4.37 10.11
N ASN A 64 -0.77 4.12 9.03
CA ASN A 64 -0.46 3.01 8.15
C ASN A 64 -0.79 3.36 6.70
N VAL A 65 -0.26 2.56 5.78
CA VAL A 65 -0.53 2.68 4.35
C VAL A 65 -1.06 1.34 3.88
N GLY A 66 -2.19 1.36 3.20
CA GLY A 66 -2.76 0.19 2.56
C GLY A 66 -2.65 0.30 1.06
N VAL A 67 -2.29 -0.79 0.40
CA VAL A 67 -2.25 -0.87 -1.06
C VAL A 67 -3.10 -2.06 -1.47
N SER A 68 -3.92 -1.86 -2.47
CA SER A 68 -4.70 -2.95 -3.05
C SER A 68 -4.63 -2.90 -4.56
N GLY A 69 -4.78 -4.06 -5.18
CA GLY A 69 -4.79 -4.14 -6.62
C GLY A 69 -5.42 -5.43 -7.09
N ASP A 70 -5.98 -5.39 -8.28
CA ASP A 70 -6.51 -6.57 -8.94
C ASP A 70 -6.23 -6.53 -10.43
N GLY A 71 -6.31 -7.67 -11.08
CA GLY A 71 -6.07 -7.78 -12.49
C GLY A 71 -6.02 -9.22 -12.95
N PHE A 72 -5.34 -9.44 -14.07
CA PHE A 72 -5.14 -10.76 -14.63
C PHE A 72 -3.75 -11.28 -14.29
N PHE A 73 -3.69 -12.57 -13.98
CA PHE A 73 -2.42 -13.20 -13.65
C PHE A 73 -1.53 -13.29 -14.89
N GLU A 74 -0.29 -12.86 -14.73
CA GLU A 74 0.78 -13.05 -15.70
C GLU A 74 1.89 -13.85 -15.05
N ASP A 75 2.43 -14.82 -15.77
CA ASP A 75 3.53 -15.63 -15.25
C ASP A 75 4.84 -14.85 -15.40
N SER A 76 5.16 -14.07 -14.39
CA SER A 76 6.38 -13.26 -14.37
C SER A 76 7.15 -13.46 -13.07
N THR A 77 8.39 -12.98 -13.05
CA THR A 77 9.26 -13.06 -11.88
C THR A 77 8.65 -12.31 -10.69
N ALA A 78 8.02 -11.18 -10.94
CA ALA A 78 7.41 -10.38 -9.88
C ALA A 78 6.25 -11.12 -9.19
N GLU A 79 5.36 -11.75 -9.96
CA GLU A 79 4.26 -12.52 -9.41
C GLU A 79 4.75 -13.77 -8.70
N ALA A 80 5.78 -14.42 -9.21
CA ALA A 80 6.39 -15.57 -8.55
C ALA A 80 7.01 -15.16 -7.20
N ARG A 81 7.68 -14.03 -7.15
CA ARG A 81 8.24 -13.49 -5.90
C ARG A 81 7.13 -13.17 -4.91
N MET A 82 6.04 -12.55 -5.36
CA MET A 82 4.91 -12.22 -4.50
C MET A 82 4.29 -13.47 -3.89
N ASN A 83 4.12 -14.52 -4.69
CA ASN A 83 3.60 -15.79 -4.17
C ASN A 83 4.56 -16.41 -3.14
N THR A 84 5.87 -16.34 -3.39
CA THR A 84 6.87 -16.84 -2.44
C THR A 84 6.79 -16.11 -1.11
N VAL A 85 6.65 -14.78 -1.14
CA VAL A 85 6.52 -13.98 0.07
C VAL A 85 5.21 -14.28 0.79
N ALA A 86 4.10 -14.41 0.05
CA ALA A 86 2.79 -14.69 0.64
C ALA A 86 2.75 -16.04 1.36
N MET A 87 3.50 -17.02 0.86
CA MET A 87 3.58 -18.36 1.46
C MET A 87 4.64 -18.48 2.54
N ALA A 88 5.47 -17.46 2.71
CA ALA A 88 6.52 -17.49 3.73
C ALA A 88 5.95 -17.32 5.13
N ALA A 89 6.67 -17.83 6.14
CA ALA A 89 6.25 -17.68 7.53
C ALA A 89 6.17 -16.20 7.94
N ASP A 90 7.08 -15.38 7.44
CA ASP A 90 7.02 -13.93 7.57
C ASP A 90 6.70 -13.34 6.20
N ASN A 91 5.45 -12.98 6.00
CA ASN A 91 4.92 -12.52 4.71
C ASN A 91 5.13 -11.03 4.47
N VAL A 92 6.35 -10.57 4.71
CA VAL A 92 6.74 -9.17 4.54
C VAL A 92 7.76 -9.04 3.42
N ALA A 93 7.56 -8.06 2.54
CA ALA A 93 8.52 -7.71 1.51
C ALA A 93 8.50 -6.20 1.30
N SER A 94 9.56 -5.69 0.69
CA SER A 94 9.62 -4.28 0.32
C SER A 94 8.84 -4.07 -0.99
N PHE A 95 7.94 -3.11 -0.97
CA PHE A 95 7.14 -2.73 -2.13
C PHE A 95 7.34 -1.25 -2.44
N LYS A 96 7.20 -0.93 -3.70
CA LYS A 96 7.35 0.43 -4.19
C LYS A 96 6.13 0.77 -5.05
N VAL A 97 5.47 1.88 -4.72
CA VAL A 97 4.36 2.40 -5.52
C VAL A 97 4.82 3.72 -6.14
N THR A 98 4.86 3.76 -7.45
CA THR A 98 5.32 4.94 -8.19
C THR A 98 4.13 5.63 -8.84
N VAL A 99 3.96 6.92 -8.52
CA VAL A 99 3.04 7.81 -9.23
C VAL A 99 3.91 8.69 -10.15
N PRO A 100 3.81 8.53 -11.47
CA PRO A 100 4.70 9.23 -12.39
C PRO A 100 4.67 10.75 -12.20
N SER A 101 5.84 11.37 -12.26
CA SER A 101 6.03 12.82 -12.12
C SER A 101 5.62 13.38 -10.75
N PHE A 102 5.16 12.57 -9.83
CA PHE A 102 4.83 12.99 -8.47
C PHE A 102 5.83 12.44 -7.45
N GLY A 103 6.01 11.14 -7.40
CA GLY A 103 6.96 10.52 -6.49
C GLY A 103 6.73 9.03 -6.30
N THR A 104 7.42 8.49 -5.33
CA THR A 104 7.43 7.06 -5.04
C THR A 104 7.24 6.84 -3.55
N TYR A 105 6.33 5.93 -3.20
CA TYR A 105 6.15 5.44 -1.83
C TYR A 105 6.92 4.13 -1.69
N LEU A 106 7.78 4.06 -0.72
CA LEU A 106 8.64 2.89 -0.46
C LEU A 106 8.51 2.47 1.00
N GLY A 107 8.31 1.20 1.23
CA GLY A 107 8.25 0.65 2.57
C GLY A 107 8.08 -0.85 2.56
N ASP A 108 8.13 -1.43 3.75
CA ASP A 108 7.86 -2.84 3.94
C ASP A 108 6.36 -3.05 4.13
N PHE A 109 5.81 -4.00 3.41
CA PHE A 109 4.40 -4.33 3.46
C PHE A 109 4.22 -5.81 3.73
N ARG A 110 3.22 -6.10 4.54
CA ARG A 110 2.75 -7.46 4.77
C ARG A 110 1.64 -7.79 3.79
N ILE A 111 1.58 -9.04 3.36
CA ILE A 111 0.54 -9.50 2.43
C ILE A 111 -0.53 -10.25 3.23
N PRO A 112 -1.59 -9.58 3.70
CA PRO A 112 -2.66 -10.26 4.44
C PRO A 112 -3.55 -11.11 3.54
N SER A 113 -3.61 -10.81 2.24
CA SER A 113 -4.48 -11.52 1.32
C SER A 113 -3.90 -11.51 -0.09
N LEU A 114 -3.87 -12.69 -0.69
CA LEU A 114 -3.55 -12.88 -2.10
C LEU A 114 -4.53 -13.92 -2.63
N GLU A 115 -5.33 -13.54 -3.62
CA GLU A 115 -6.39 -14.39 -4.14
C GLU A 115 -6.20 -14.61 -5.63
N PHE A 116 -6.33 -15.86 -6.06
CA PHE A 116 -6.36 -16.23 -7.46
C PHE A 116 -7.73 -16.81 -7.78
N GLY A 117 -8.27 -16.41 -8.92
CA GLY A 117 -9.54 -16.93 -9.39
C GLY A 117 -9.44 -17.34 -10.86
N GLY A 118 -10.30 -18.24 -11.29
CA GLY A 118 -10.37 -18.65 -12.68
C GLY A 118 -11.76 -19.08 -13.06
N GLU A 119 -12.13 -18.80 -14.31
CA GLU A 119 -13.40 -19.20 -14.88
C GLU A 119 -13.15 -19.97 -16.18
N THR A 120 -14.11 -20.81 -16.56
CA THR A 120 -13.97 -21.66 -17.74
C THR A 120 -13.70 -20.87 -19.02
N GLU A 121 -14.32 -19.71 -19.17
CA GLU A 121 -14.17 -18.86 -20.36
C GLU A 121 -13.39 -17.58 -20.09
N GLY A 122 -12.72 -17.48 -18.93
CA GLY A 122 -11.98 -16.29 -18.56
C GLY A 122 -10.50 -16.58 -18.32
N GLY A 123 -9.73 -15.52 -18.18
CA GLY A 123 -8.35 -15.64 -17.74
C GLY A 123 -8.26 -15.85 -16.22
N VAL A 124 -7.10 -16.24 -15.76
CA VAL A 124 -6.83 -16.30 -14.31
C VAL A 124 -6.74 -14.88 -13.79
N THR A 125 -7.60 -14.54 -12.84
CA THR A 125 -7.59 -13.24 -12.17
C THR A 125 -6.85 -13.35 -10.85
N TYR A 126 -6.27 -12.23 -10.39
CA TYR A 126 -5.75 -12.20 -9.04
C TYR A 126 -5.97 -10.84 -8.39
N SER A 127 -6.06 -10.85 -7.08
CA SER A 127 -6.17 -9.64 -6.30
C SER A 127 -5.22 -9.71 -5.12
N ILE A 128 -4.67 -8.57 -4.75
CA ILE A 128 -3.76 -8.46 -3.62
C ILE A 128 -4.22 -7.36 -2.68
N SER A 129 -3.88 -7.55 -1.42
CA SER A 129 -4.04 -6.53 -0.39
C SER A 129 -2.75 -6.46 0.39
N LEU A 130 -2.26 -5.25 0.62
CA LEU A 130 -1.00 -5.01 1.31
C LEU A 130 -1.24 -4.04 2.46
N GLU A 131 -0.58 -4.30 3.58
CA GLU A 131 -0.57 -3.39 4.72
C GLU A 131 0.86 -3.05 5.09
N SER A 132 1.13 -1.78 5.34
CA SER A 132 2.46 -1.36 5.77
C SER A 132 2.81 -1.91 7.16
N THR A 133 4.06 -2.31 7.31
CA THR A 133 4.64 -2.64 8.61
C THR A 133 5.90 -1.82 8.78
N GLY A 134 5.86 -0.86 9.67
CA GLY A 134 6.91 0.13 9.81
C GLY A 134 6.68 1.39 9.00
N ALA A 135 7.68 2.22 8.89
CA ALA A 135 7.57 3.51 8.21
C ALA A 135 7.55 3.34 6.69
N VAL A 136 6.70 4.12 6.05
CA VAL A 136 6.66 4.25 4.59
C VAL A 136 7.22 5.61 4.25
N THR A 137 8.22 5.64 3.37
CA THR A 137 8.87 6.88 2.96
C THR A 137 8.37 7.32 1.59
N PHE A 138 8.23 8.63 1.43
CA PHE A 138 7.88 9.23 0.17
C PHE A 138 9.09 9.96 -0.39
N THR A 139 9.42 9.69 -1.64
CA THR A 139 10.48 10.39 -2.37
C THR A 139 9.85 11.11 -3.54
N ALA A 140 9.98 12.43 -3.59
CA ALA A 140 9.46 13.23 -4.69
C ALA A 140 10.24 12.97 -5.98
N ALA A 141 9.53 13.03 -7.09
CA ALA A 141 10.14 12.84 -8.41
C ALA A 141 11.04 14.01 -8.80
#